data_6c1e3afd8c071c6334cfff37cbd88423
#
_entry.id   6c1e3afd8c071c6334cfff37cbd88423
#
_cell.length_a   1.000
_cell.length_b   1.000
_cell.length_c   1.000
_cell.angle_alpha   90.00
_cell.angle_beta   90.00
_cell.angle_gamma   90.00
#
_symmetry.space_group_name_H-M   'P 1'
#
loop_
_entity.id
_entity.type
_entity.pdbx_description
1 polymer ?
#
loop_
_entity_poly.entity_id
_entity_poly.type
_entity_poly.pdbx_seq_one_letter_code
_entity_poly.pdbx_strand_id
1 'polypeptide(L)'
;KLQKSTGLGCAVEKAEQSCLASWYRVAVGSVQSLQRPQRLEKFPHNYFSTIIIDEAHHAVTDGYRRILDWFPTAKVLGVTATPDRGDLRNLGEVFDSLAYEYKLTDAIRDGFLCRIMAQTIPLKLDISTVGMSGGDYAVGELGSALDPYLDQIAAEMAHYCKGRKTVVFLPLIKTSQKFRDTLNRHGFHAAEVNGQSTDRAQVLADFDAGSYNVLCNSMLLTEGWDCPSVDCVVVLRPTKVRSLYSQMVGRGTRLSPATGKTDLLVLDFLWMTERHDLCRPAHIVAKSPEGAGRMTQIAQTA
;
A
#
# COMPACT_ATOMS: atom_id res chain seq x y z
N LYS A 1 12.25 -3.67 12.85
CA LYS A 1 12.34 -4.62 11.71
C LYS A 1 13.79 -4.73 11.25
N LEU A 2 14.47 -3.65 10.86
CA LEU A 2 15.84 -3.64 10.33
C LEU A 2 16.81 -4.41 11.26
N GLN A 3 16.79 -4.13 12.57
CA GLN A 3 17.61 -4.84 13.54
C GLN A 3 17.35 -6.36 13.58
N LYS A 4 16.07 -6.78 13.46
CA LYS A 4 15.72 -8.21 13.42
C LYS A 4 16.23 -8.90 12.15
N SER A 5 16.25 -8.19 11.02
CA SER A 5 16.65 -8.76 9.73
C SER A 5 18.16 -8.75 9.50
N THR A 6 18.89 -7.76 10.06
CA THR A 6 20.31 -7.55 9.77
C THR A 6 21.23 -7.83 10.96
N GLY A 7 20.69 -7.94 12.18
CA GLY A 7 21.45 -7.99 13.41
C GLY A 7 22.11 -6.65 13.80
N LEU A 8 21.98 -5.61 12.99
CA LEU A 8 22.59 -4.31 13.23
C LEU A 8 21.75 -3.46 14.19
N GLY A 9 22.39 -2.91 15.22
CA GLY A 9 21.77 -1.89 16.05
C GLY A 9 21.47 -0.62 15.24
N CYS A 10 20.30 -0.02 15.49
CA CYS A 10 19.84 1.16 14.76
C CYS A 10 19.45 2.28 15.74
N ALA A 11 19.92 3.49 15.46
CA ALA A 11 19.40 4.70 16.09
C ALA A 11 18.16 5.22 15.35
N VAL A 12 17.37 6.03 16.02
CA VAL A 12 16.16 6.64 15.43
C VAL A 12 16.28 8.15 15.47
N GLU A 13 15.97 8.79 14.33
CA GLU A 13 15.90 10.25 14.17
C GLU A 13 14.46 10.62 13.83
N LYS A 14 13.59 10.75 14.85
CA LYS A 14 12.17 11.02 14.68
C LYS A 14 11.55 11.67 15.91
N ALA A 15 10.71 12.67 15.72
CA ALA A 15 10.04 13.39 16.79
C ALA A 15 11.05 13.85 17.87
N GLU A 16 10.97 13.40 19.10
CA GLU A 16 11.90 13.77 20.18
C GLU A 16 13.20 12.94 20.19
N GLN A 17 13.27 11.88 19.39
CA GLN A 17 14.45 11.02 19.33
C GLN A 17 15.50 11.58 18.38
N SER A 18 16.79 11.48 18.78
CA SER A 18 17.92 11.87 17.93
C SER A 18 19.00 10.79 17.90
N CYS A 19 19.59 10.60 16.72
CA CYS A 19 20.68 9.66 16.52
C CYS A 19 22.07 10.26 16.78
N LEU A 20 22.20 11.57 17.01
CA LEU A 20 23.48 12.26 17.15
C LEU A 20 24.34 11.76 18.33
N ALA A 21 23.71 11.34 19.42
CA ALA A 21 24.40 10.80 20.58
C ALA A 21 24.61 9.27 20.52
N SER A 22 24.24 8.65 19.38
CA SER A 22 24.30 7.21 19.21
C SER A 22 25.59 6.78 18.55
N TRP A 23 26.15 5.67 19.02
CA TRP A 23 27.31 5.00 18.42
C TRP A 23 26.91 4.00 17.32
N TYR A 24 25.60 3.83 17.06
CA TYR A 24 25.14 2.95 15.98
C TYR A 24 25.49 3.49 14.60
N ARG A 25 25.97 2.59 13.73
CA ARG A 25 26.33 2.93 12.34
C ARG A 25 25.12 3.14 11.43
N VAL A 26 23.95 2.70 11.86
CA VAL A 26 22.70 2.81 11.12
C VAL A 26 21.75 3.73 11.87
N ALA A 27 21.23 4.74 11.17
CA ALA A 27 20.18 5.61 11.67
C ALA A 27 18.93 5.47 10.77
N VAL A 28 17.77 5.36 11.38
CA VAL A 28 16.48 5.38 10.69
C VAL A 28 15.84 6.73 10.94
N GLY A 29 15.74 7.54 9.88
CA GLY A 29 15.25 8.91 9.94
C GLY A 29 13.84 9.07 9.38
N SER A 30 13.05 9.95 9.98
CA SER A 30 11.80 10.46 9.40
C SER A 30 12.08 11.75 8.64
N VAL A 31 11.68 11.81 7.38
CA VAL A 31 11.82 13.02 6.54
C VAL A 31 11.15 14.22 7.18
N GLN A 32 9.95 14.05 7.75
CA GLN A 32 9.23 15.13 8.44
C GLN A 32 10.00 15.72 9.62
N SER A 33 10.89 14.94 10.23
CA SER A 33 11.77 15.43 11.31
C SER A 33 13.04 16.04 10.75
N LEU A 34 13.72 15.34 9.83
CA LEU A 34 15.01 15.75 9.29
C LEU A 34 14.93 16.99 8.40
N GLN A 35 13.86 17.19 7.62
CA GLN A 35 13.71 18.36 6.76
C GLN A 35 13.64 19.70 7.51
N ARG A 36 13.46 19.69 8.84
CA ARG A 36 13.43 20.90 9.67
C ARG A 36 14.84 21.48 9.79
N PRO A 37 15.09 22.75 9.39
CA PRO A 37 16.45 23.33 9.42
C PRO A 37 17.15 23.18 10.76
N GLN A 38 16.49 23.53 11.85
CA GLN A 38 17.02 23.45 13.22
C GLN A 38 17.48 22.04 13.63
N ARG A 39 17.00 21.00 12.93
CA ARG A 39 17.37 19.63 13.17
C ARG A 39 18.48 19.17 12.24
N LEU A 40 18.35 19.50 10.97
CA LEU A 40 19.29 19.14 9.92
C LEU A 40 20.66 19.78 10.15
N GLU A 41 20.69 21.06 10.56
CA GLU A 41 21.90 21.84 10.85
C GLU A 41 22.74 21.28 12.00
N LYS A 42 22.19 20.39 12.83
CA LYS A 42 22.96 19.71 13.89
C LYS A 42 23.90 18.62 13.34
N PHE A 43 23.70 18.20 12.11
CA PHE A 43 24.51 17.18 11.48
C PHE A 43 25.62 17.81 10.63
N PRO A 44 26.89 17.39 10.77
CA PRO A 44 27.91 17.72 9.79
C PRO A 44 27.53 17.27 8.39
N HIS A 45 27.89 18.00 7.35
CA HIS A 45 27.57 17.68 5.96
C HIS A 45 28.06 16.30 5.50
N ASN A 46 29.07 15.76 6.11
CA ASN A 46 29.66 14.44 5.85
C ASN A 46 29.27 13.37 6.87
N TYR A 47 28.25 13.62 7.70
CA TYR A 47 27.85 12.71 8.78
C TYR A 47 27.41 11.33 8.26
N PHE A 48 26.64 11.30 7.18
CA PHE A 48 26.21 10.08 6.52
C PHE A 48 27.00 9.84 5.23
N SER A 49 27.58 8.65 5.08
CA SER A 49 28.28 8.23 3.87
C SER A 49 27.33 7.60 2.85
N THR A 50 26.18 7.12 3.32
CA THR A 50 25.16 6.48 2.47
C THR A 50 23.78 6.83 3.01
N ILE A 51 22.88 7.18 2.10
CA ILE A 51 21.47 7.44 2.37
C ILE A 51 20.64 6.45 1.56
N ILE A 52 19.77 5.70 2.24
CA ILE A 52 18.82 4.79 1.60
C ILE A 52 17.44 5.40 1.77
N ILE A 53 16.74 5.63 0.65
CA ILE A 53 15.39 6.18 0.63
C ILE A 53 14.42 5.05 0.31
N ASP A 54 13.60 4.69 1.30
CA ASP A 54 12.46 3.81 1.10
C ASP A 54 11.29 4.63 0.52
N GLU A 55 10.47 4.02 -0.36
CA GLU A 55 9.45 4.69 -1.16
C GLU A 55 10.02 5.88 -1.95
N ALA A 56 11.09 5.61 -2.70
CA ALA A 56 11.89 6.63 -3.39
C ALA A 56 11.12 7.48 -4.42
N HIS A 57 9.90 7.09 -4.80
CA HIS A 57 9.02 7.92 -5.61
C HIS A 57 8.66 9.26 -4.93
N HIS A 58 8.82 9.37 -3.62
CA HIS A 58 8.70 10.64 -2.89
C HIS A 58 9.96 11.51 -2.89
N ALA A 59 11.10 11.00 -3.37
CA ALA A 59 12.40 11.68 -3.28
C ALA A 59 12.48 13.02 -4.03
N VAL A 60 11.58 13.26 -4.97
CA VAL A 60 11.47 14.50 -5.74
C VAL A 60 10.89 15.68 -4.96
N THR A 61 10.33 15.45 -3.78
CA THR A 61 9.74 16.51 -2.96
C THR A 61 10.79 17.36 -2.27
N ASP A 62 10.48 18.63 -2.00
CA ASP A 62 11.41 19.61 -1.40
C ASP A 62 12.03 19.15 -0.09
N GLY A 63 11.27 18.38 0.71
CA GLY A 63 11.77 17.85 1.99
C GLY A 63 12.93 16.86 1.81
N TYR A 64 12.83 15.98 0.84
CA TYR A 64 13.90 15.04 0.49
C TYR A 64 15.08 15.78 -0.15
N ARG A 65 14.84 16.66 -1.12
CA ARG A 65 15.89 17.45 -1.78
C ARG A 65 16.73 18.22 -0.75
N ARG A 66 16.09 18.89 0.19
CA ARG A 66 16.79 19.61 1.26
C ARG A 66 17.72 18.71 2.07
N ILE A 67 17.29 17.48 2.39
CA ILE A 67 18.11 16.52 3.14
C ILE A 67 19.29 16.05 2.27
N LEU A 68 19.06 15.76 1.00
CA LEU A 68 20.12 15.30 0.09
C LEU A 68 21.16 16.39 -0.17
N ASP A 69 20.70 17.63 -0.40
CA ASP A 69 21.59 18.79 -0.59
C ASP A 69 22.46 19.08 0.66
N TRP A 70 21.94 18.75 1.85
CA TRP A 70 22.71 18.90 3.10
C TRP A 70 23.85 17.89 3.22
N PHE A 71 23.69 16.69 2.64
CA PHE A 71 24.71 15.63 2.66
C PHE A 71 25.29 15.35 1.26
N PRO A 72 25.99 16.30 0.64
CA PRO A 72 26.38 16.25 -0.78
C PRO A 72 27.39 15.14 -1.10
N THR A 73 28.07 14.59 -0.10
CA THR A 73 29.04 13.50 -0.27
C THR A 73 28.46 12.12 -0.05
N ALA A 74 27.20 12.02 0.40
CA ALA A 74 26.54 10.75 0.63
C ALA A 74 26.18 10.07 -0.69
N LYS A 75 26.43 8.76 -0.78
CA LYS A 75 25.86 7.94 -1.87
C LYS A 75 24.39 7.70 -1.61
N VAL A 76 23.56 7.91 -2.63
CA VAL A 76 22.11 7.80 -2.48
C VAL A 76 21.60 6.56 -3.21
N LEU A 77 20.84 5.72 -2.49
CA LEU A 77 20.12 4.56 -3.02
C LEU A 77 18.62 4.76 -2.79
N GLY A 78 17.86 4.81 -3.86
CA GLY A 78 16.39 4.80 -3.81
C GLY A 78 15.83 3.39 -4.00
N VAL A 79 14.86 3.01 -3.18
CA VAL A 79 14.10 1.76 -3.32
C VAL A 79 12.61 2.11 -3.43
N THR A 80 11.92 1.59 -4.44
CA THR A 80 10.48 1.77 -4.61
C THR A 80 9.86 0.54 -5.26
N ALA A 81 8.66 0.17 -4.81
CA ALA A 81 7.91 -0.93 -5.42
C ALA A 81 7.23 -0.54 -6.75
N THR A 82 7.05 0.74 -6.99
CA THR A 82 6.26 1.27 -8.12
C THR A 82 6.92 2.49 -8.75
N PRO A 83 7.99 2.31 -9.54
CA PRO A 83 8.48 3.37 -10.40
C PRO A 83 7.48 3.54 -11.56
N ASP A 84 6.55 4.49 -11.47
CA ASP A 84 5.66 4.78 -12.59
C ASP A 84 6.37 5.62 -13.65
N ARG A 85 5.92 5.55 -14.93
CA ARG A 85 6.61 6.25 -16.04
C ARG A 85 6.67 7.77 -15.85
N GLY A 86 5.68 8.37 -15.18
CA GLY A 86 5.69 9.78 -14.79
C GLY A 86 6.77 10.07 -13.74
N ASP A 87 6.86 9.20 -12.74
CA ASP A 87 7.80 9.33 -11.63
C ASP A 87 9.25 9.09 -12.06
N LEU A 88 9.50 8.23 -13.06
CA LEU A 88 10.85 7.97 -13.57
C LEU A 88 11.51 9.22 -14.18
N ARG A 89 10.76 10.11 -14.85
CA ARG A 89 11.30 11.38 -15.33
C ARG A 89 11.71 12.29 -14.18
N ASN A 90 10.89 12.34 -13.15
CA ASN A 90 11.15 13.15 -11.97
C ASN A 90 12.26 12.53 -11.09
N LEU A 91 12.31 11.19 -10.99
CA LEU A 91 13.36 10.48 -10.25
C LEU A 91 14.74 10.67 -10.88
N GLY A 92 14.84 10.88 -12.20
CA GLY A 92 16.08 11.24 -12.88
C GLY A 92 16.68 12.58 -12.47
N GLU A 93 15.93 13.42 -11.74
CA GLU A 93 16.45 14.66 -11.12
C GLU A 93 17.20 14.38 -9.81
N VAL A 94 17.02 13.20 -9.21
CA VAL A 94 17.58 12.81 -7.90
C VAL A 94 18.55 11.64 -8.03
N PHE A 95 18.31 10.72 -8.95
CA PHE A 95 19.09 9.49 -9.13
C PHE A 95 19.70 9.44 -10.53
N ASP A 96 20.97 9.10 -10.62
CA ASP A 96 21.72 9.05 -11.89
C ASP A 96 21.31 7.89 -12.78
N SER A 97 20.87 6.77 -12.19
CA SER A 97 20.54 5.56 -12.95
C SER A 97 19.57 4.64 -12.20
N LEU A 98 18.86 3.80 -12.97
CA LEU A 98 18.15 2.63 -12.46
C LEU A 98 19.14 1.47 -12.33
N ALA A 99 19.59 1.18 -11.11
CA ALA A 99 20.59 0.15 -10.86
C ALA A 99 20.04 -1.27 -11.04
N TYR A 100 18.78 -1.51 -10.66
CA TYR A 100 18.15 -2.82 -10.75
C TYR A 100 16.62 -2.72 -10.77
N GLU A 101 15.98 -3.54 -11.60
CA GLU A 101 14.52 -3.71 -11.62
C GLU A 101 14.18 -5.19 -11.36
N TYR A 102 13.36 -5.44 -10.32
CA TYR A 102 12.85 -6.77 -10.02
C TYR A 102 11.31 -6.76 -10.07
N LYS A 103 10.77 -7.38 -11.10
CA LYS A 103 9.34 -7.30 -11.40
C LYS A 103 8.54 -8.22 -10.48
N LEU A 104 7.30 -7.86 -10.20
CA LEU A 104 6.37 -8.66 -9.41
C LEU A 104 6.21 -10.08 -9.98
N THR A 105 6.12 -10.18 -11.31
CA THR A 105 6.03 -11.48 -12.01
C THR A 105 7.25 -12.36 -11.80
N ASP A 106 8.44 -11.75 -11.75
CA ASP A 106 9.69 -12.46 -11.49
C ASP A 106 9.73 -12.91 -10.03
N ALA A 107 9.34 -12.04 -9.09
CA ALA A 107 9.28 -12.36 -7.67
C ALA A 107 8.28 -13.52 -7.36
N ILE A 108 7.16 -13.58 -8.09
CA ILE A 108 6.21 -14.70 -7.98
C ILE A 108 6.81 -15.98 -8.58
N ARG A 109 7.41 -15.91 -9.77
CA ARG A 109 8.05 -17.05 -10.44
C ARG A 109 9.20 -17.63 -9.61
N ASP A 110 10.00 -16.76 -9.01
CA ASP A 110 11.16 -17.15 -8.20
C ASP A 110 10.78 -17.55 -6.76
N GLY A 111 9.48 -17.52 -6.43
CA GLY A 111 8.96 -18.00 -5.14
C GLY A 111 9.18 -17.04 -3.97
N PHE A 112 9.45 -15.77 -4.19
CA PHE A 112 9.53 -14.75 -3.13
C PHE A 112 8.16 -14.16 -2.76
N LEU A 113 7.20 -14.23 -3.69
CA LEU A 113 5.83 -13.78 -3.49
C LEU A 113 4.85 -14.89 -3.89
N CYS A 114 3.65 -14.90 -3.28
CA CYS A 114 2.62 -15.86 -3.62
C CYS A 114 1.91 -15.51 -4.94
N ARG A 115 1.26 -16.51 -5.53
CA ARG A 115 0.41 -16.31 -6.72
C ARG A 115 -0.75 -15.36 -6.40
N ILE A 116 -1.12 -14.55 -7.39
CA ILE A 116 -2.29 -13.67 -7.29
C ILE A 116 -3.42 -14.30 -8.11
N MET A 117 -4.56 -14.54 -7.45
CA MET A 117 -5.81 -14.97 -8.02
C MET A 117 -6.76 -13.77 -8.01
N ALA A 118 -7.24 -13.33 -9.15
CA ALA A 118 -8.19 -12.22 -9.22
C ALA A 118 -9.59 -12.76 -9.53
N GLN A 119 -10.56 -12.39 -8.70
CA GLN A 119 -11.98 -12.64 -8.91
C GLN A 119 -12.68 -11.31 -9.14
N THR A 120 -13.17 -11.10 -10.33
CA THR A 120 -13.94 -9.92 -10.69
C THR A 120 -15.41 -10.16 -10.44
N ILE A 121 -16.05 -9.27 -9.70
CA ILE A 121 -17.47 -9.35 -9.35
C ILE A 121 -18.18 -8.12 -9.94
N PRO A 122 -19.12 -8.31 -10.88
CA PRO A 122 -19.82 -7.18 -11.49
C PRO A 122 -20.76 -6.52 -10.49
N LEU A 123 -20.45 -5.30 -10.10
CA LEU A 123 -21.31 -4.46 -9.27
C LEU A 123 -21.80 -3.28 -10.11
N LYS A 124 -23.11 -3.05 -10.17
CA LYS A 124 -23.70 -1.93 -10.92
C LYS A 124 -23.59 -0.61 -10.16
N LEU A 125 -22.37 -0.29 -9.72
CA LEU A 125 -22.08 0.97 -9.07
C LEU A 125 -21.79 2.04 -10.10
N ASP A 126 -22.55 3.12 -10.07
CA ASP A 126 -22.32 4.30 -10.91
C ASP A 126 -21.48 5.34 -10.13
N ILE A 127 -20.26 5.57 -10.59
CA ILE A 127 -19.37 6.61 -10.10
C ILE A 127 -19.16 7.75 -11.09
N SER A 128 -20.02 7.84 -12.11
CA SER A 128 -19.93 8.88 -13.16
C SER A 128 -20.07 10.30 -12.62
N THR A 129 -20.76 10.45 -11.49
CA THR A 129 -20.95 11.74 -10.79
C THR A 129 -19.86 12.08 -9.79
N VAL A 130 -18.93 11.15 -9.53
CA VAL A 130 -17.82 11.37 -8.57
C VAL A 130 -16.78 12.28 -9.22
N GLY A 131 -16.51 13.42 -8.60
CA GLY A 131 -15.51 14.38 -9.04
C GLY A 131 -14.08 13.89 -8.91
N MET A 132 -13.14 14.66 -9.46
CA MET A 132 -11.70 14.41 -9.40
C MET A 132 -11.03 15.36 -8.43
N SER A 133 -10.03 14.88 -7.69
CA SER A 133 -9.20 15.67 -6.78
C SER A 133 -7.76 15.13 -6.79
N GLY A 134 -6.77 15.98 -7.05
CA GLY A 134 -5.35 15.59 -7.01
C GLY A 134 -4.95 14.45 -7.97
N GLY A 135 -5.65 14.31 -9.12
CA GLY A 135 -5.38 13.25 -10.11
C GLY A 135 -6.08 11.91 -9.84
N ASP A 136 -6.85 11.81 -8.75
CA ASP A 136 -7.65 10.63 -8.39
C ASP A 136 -9.11 11.05 -8.07
N TYR A 137 -9.97 10.10 -7.75
CA TYR A 137 -11.36 10.38 -7.38
C TYR A 137 -11.49 11.15 -6.06
N ALA A 138 -12.49 12.04 -5.99
CA ALA A 138 -12.85 12.75 -4.76
C ALA A 138 -13.35 11.76 -3.71
N VAL A 139 -12.54 11.54 -2.68
CA VAL A 139 -12.72 10.46 -1.67
C VAL A 139 -14.08 10.55 -0.96
N GLY A 140 -14.53 11.78 -0.67
CA GLY A 140 -15.82 12.01 0.02
C GLY A 140 -17.03 11.55 -0.79
N GLU A 141 -17.06 11.91 -2.07
CA GLU A 141 -18.13 11.55 -2.99
C GLU A 141 -18.13 10.04 -3.28
N LEU A 142 -16.92 9.46 -3.41
CA LEU A 142 -16.75 8.04 -3.61
C LEU A 142 -17.31 7.20 -2.45
N GLY A 143 -17.09 7.64 -1.20
CA GLY A 143 -17.66 6.98 -0.03
C GLY A 143 -19.18 6.99 -0.03
N SER A 144 -19.79 8.12 -0.42
CA SER A 144 -21.24 8.26 -0.51
C SER A 144 -21.84 7.38 -1.62
N ALA A 145 -21.15 7.27 -2.76
CA ALA A 145 -21.58 6.42 -3.87
C ALA A 145 -21.51 4.93 -3.52
N LEU A 146 -20.56 4.52 -2.67
CA LEU A 146 -20.37 3.14 -2.24
C LEU A 146 -21.39 2.67 -1.20
N ASP A 147 -21.86 3.56 -0.34
CA ASP A 147 -22.71 3.26 0.82
C ASP A 147 -23.93 2.36 0.53
N PRO A 148 -24.71 2.54 -0.55
CA PRO A 148 -25.86 1.70 -0.86
C PRO A 148 -25.52 0.24 -1.20
N TYR A 149 -24.28 -0.03 -1.59
CA TYR A 149 -23.84 -1.35 -2.07
C TYR A 149 -23.12 -2.18 -1.01
N LEU A 150 -22.89 -1.64 0.18
CA LEU A 150 -22.10 -2.32 1.23
C LEU A 150 -22.67 -3.67 1.62
N ASP A 151 -23.99 -3.82 1.67
CA ASP A 151 -24.65 -5.07 2.03
C ASP A 151 -24.47 -6.14 0.94
N GLN A 152 -24.64 -5.76 -0.34
CA GLN A 152 -24.39 -6.64 -1.48
C GLN A 152 -22.92 -7.06 -1.54
N ILE A 153 -21.97 -6.14 -1.32
CA ILE A 153 -20.53 -6.44 -1.29
C ILE A 153 -20.23 -7.45 -0.17
N ALA A 154 -20.81 -7.27 1.01
CA ALA A 154 -20.61 -8.19 2.13
C ALA A 154 -21.16 -9.60 1.83
N ALA A 155 -22.30 -9.70 1.15
CA ALA A 155 -22.86 -10.97 0.70
C ALA A 155 -21.93 -11.69 -0.30
N GLU A 156 -21.39 -10.97 -1.28
CA GLU A 156 -20.41 -11.53 -2.22
C GLU A 156 -19.13 -11.95 -1.51
N MET A 157 -18.62 -11.16 -0.58
CA MET A 157 -17.47 -11.53 0.25
C MET A 157 -17.73 -12.81 1.06
N ALA A 158 -18.95 -12.98 1.59
CA ALA A 158 -19.32 -14.20 2.31
C ALA A 158 -19.29 -15.44 1.41
N HIS A 159 -19.56 -15.27 0.12
CA HIS A 159 -19.46 -16.35 -0.86
C HIS A 159 -18.00 -16.69 -1.22
N TYR A 160 -17.16 -15.67 -1.49
CA TYR A 160 -15.83 -15.88 -2.07
C TYR A 160 -14.69 -15.99 -1.02
N CYS A 161 -14.78 -15.31 0.12
CA CYS A 161 -13.64 -15.17 1.02
C CYS A 161 -13.96 -15.34 2.52
N LYS A 162 -15.09 -15.95 2.90
CA LYS A 162 -15.49 -16.08 4.30
C LYS A 162 -14.44 -16.75 5.20
N GLY A 163 -13.69 -17.70 4.67
CA GLY A 163 -12.65 -18.43 5.39
C GLY A 163 -11.25 -17.82 5.27
N ARG A 164 -11.10 -16.68 4.59
CA ARG A 164 -9.80 -16.04 4.34
C ARG A 164 -9.51 -14.92 5.32
N LYS A 165 -8.23 -14.69 5.59
CA LYS A 165 -7.76 -13.52 6.33
C LYS A 165 -7.69 -12.31 5.40
N THR A 166 -8.68 -11.43 5.52
CA THR A 166 -8.99 -10.42 4.52
C THR A 166 -8.67 -9.01 4.99
N VAL A 167 -8.08 -8.19 4.11
CA VAL A 167 -7.96 -6.73 4.29
C VAL A 167 -8.83 -6.03 3.27
N VAL A 168 -9.61 -5.06 3.72
CA VAL A 168 -10.50 -4.25 2.89
C VAL A 168 -10.05 -2.80 2.90
N PHE A 169 -9.81 -2.25 1.73
CA PHE A 169 -9.45 -0.83 1.55
C PHE A 169 -10.66 -0.02 1.13
N LEU A 170 -11.04 0.96 1.94
CA LEU A 170 -12.20 1.81 1.75
C LEU A 170 -11.81 3.29 1.61
N PRO A 171 -12.65 4.14 0.98
CA PRO A 171 -12.32 5.54 0.75
C PRO A 171 -12.33 6.39 2.01
N LEU A 172 -13.28 6.17 2.92
CA LEU A 172 -13.52 7.00 4.11
C LEU A 172 -13.55 6.19 5.40
N ILE A 173 -13.16 6.80 6.51
CA ILE A 173 -13.28 6.23 7.87
C ILE A 173 -14.74 5.83 8.15
N LYS A 174 -15.70 6.73 7.90
CA LYS A 174 -17.12 6.47 8.12
C LYS A 174 -17.63 5.26 7.32
N THR A 175 -17.25 5.17 6.05
CA THR A 175 -17.61 4.02 5.19
C THR A 175 -16.94 2.74 5.69
N SER A 176 -15.70 2.82 6.18
CA SER A 176 -14.95 1.69 6.75
C SER A 176 -15.62 1.15 8.00
N GLN A 177 -16.03 2.02 8.92
CA GLN A 177 -16.76 1.66 10.14
C GLN A 177 -18.12 1.02 9.82
N LYS A 178 -18.89 1.62 8.92
CA LYS A 178 -20.19 1.10 8.48
C LYS A 178 -20.03 -0.28 7.81
N PHE A 179 -18.99 -0.46 7.01
CA PHE A 179 -18.75 -1.73 6.34
C PHE A 179 -18.32 -2.83 7.30
N ARG A 180 -17.49 -2.54 8.31
CA ARG A 180 -17.18 -3.45 9.40
C ARG A 180 -18.47 -3.97 10.05
N ASP A 181 -19.42 -3.09 10.39
CA ASP A 181 -20.67 -3.47 11.03
C ASP A 181 -21.55 -4.33 10.10
N THR A 182 -21.54 -4.01 8.80
CA THR A 182 -22.22 -4.81 7.78
C THR A 182 -21.62 -6.21 7.67
N LEU A 183 -20.29 -6.32 7.59
CA LEU A 183 -19.60 -7.61 7.55
C LEU A 183 -19.90 -8.49 8.77
N ASN A 184 -19.96 -7.90 9.97
CA ASN A 184 -20.29 -8.62 11.18
C ASN A 184 -21.74 -9.17 11.16
N ARG A 185 -22.69 -8.45 10.54
CA ARG A 185 -24.06 -8.98 10.29
C ARG A 185 -24.06 -10.15 9.29
N HIS A 186 -23.13 -10.19 8.36
CA HIS A 186 -22.94 -11.31 7.41
C HIS A 186 -22.08 -12.45 7.97
N GLY A 187 -21.80 -12.44 9.28
CA GLY A 187 -21.11 -13.52 9.98
C GLY A 187 -19.60 -13.57 9.81
N PHE A 188 -18.99 -12.42 9.53
CA PHE A 188 -17.55 -12.22 9.67
C PHE A 188 -17.19 -11.79 11.09
N HIS A 189 -15.91 -11.89 11.45
CA HIS A 189 -15.32 -11.26 12.63
C HIS A 189 -14.47 -10.08 12.15
N ALA A 190 -15.13 -8.98 11.82
CA ALA A 190 -14.49 -7.81 11.23
C ALA A 190 -14.14 -6.75 12.28
N ALA A 191 -12.92 -6.22 12.18
CA ALA A 191 -12.46 -5.03 12.89
C ALA A 191 -12.19 -3.86 11.92
N GLU A 192 -12.01 -2.66 12.45
CA GLU A 192 -11.68 -1.46 11.67
C GLU A 192 -10.54 -0.71 12.33
N VAL A 193 -9.62 -0.19 11.51
CA VAL A 193 -8.54 0.68 11.96
C VAL A 193 -8.40 1.89 11.05
N ASN A 194 -8.15 3.04 11.65
CA ASN A 194 -7.93 4.29 10.94
C ASN A 194 -6.89 5.17 11.65
N GLY A 195 -6.60 6.35 11.09
CA GLY A 195 -5.62 7.29 11.65
C GLY A 195 -5.99 7.87 13.02
N GLN A 196 -7.24 7.76 13.43
CA GLN A 196 -7.78 8.26 14.71
C GLN A 196 -7.94 7.15 15.76
N SER A 197 -7.72 5.87 15.41
CA SER A 197 -7.86 4.74 16.32
C SER A 197 -6.80 4.80 17.43
N THR A 198 -7.24 4.85 18.68
CA THR A 198 -6.38 4.85 19.88
C THR A 198 -5.91 3.45 20.26
N ASP A 199 -6.67 2.43 19.90
CA ASP A 199 -6.45 1.00 20.15
C ASP A 199 -5.79 0.26 18.96
N ARG A 200 -5.30 1.02 17.98
CA ARG A 200 -4.73 0.51 16.71
C ARG A 200 -3.77 -0.66 16.90
N ALA A 201 -2.84 -0.54 17.85
CA ALA A 201 -1.82 -1.57 18.06
C ALA A 201 -2.45 -2.90 18.52
N GLN A 202 -3.46 -2.81 19.39
CA GLN A 202 -4.19 -3.98 19.88
C GLN A 202 -5.00 -4.64 18.77
N VAL A 203 -5.79 -3.86 18.01
CA VAL A 203 -6.61 -4.39 16.90
C VAL A 203 -5.74 -5.08 15.85
N LEU A 204 -4.58 -4.51 15.52
CA LEU A 204 -3.64 -5.14 14.56
C LEU A 204 -3.04 -6.44 15.12
N ALA A 205 -2.73 -6.49 16.42
CA ALA A 205 -2.23 -7.69 17.07
C ALA A 205 -3.30 -8.80 17.11
N ASP A 206 -4.54 -8.44 17.44
CA ASP A 206 -5.69 -9.35 17.47
C ASP A 206 -6.03 -9.89 16.08
N PHE A 207 -5.91 -9.05 15.04
CA PHE A 207 -6.04 -9.50 13.67
C PHE A 207 -4.92 -10.47 13.28
N ASP A 208 -3.67 -10.18 13.64
CA ASP A 208 -2.54 -11.09 13.36
C ASP A 208 -2.72 -12.43 14.09
N ALA A 209 -3.20 -12.42 15.33
CA ALA A 209 -3.52 -13.59 16.13
C ALA A 209 -4.74 -14.39 15.63
N GLY A 210 -5.58 -13.82 14.75
CA GLY A 210 -6.75 -14.48 14.17
C GLY A 210 -8.06 -14.27 14.95
N SER A 211 -8.11 -13.36 15.93
CA SER A 211 -9.35 -12.97 16.62
C SER A 211 -10.33 -12.29 15.65
N TYR A 212 -9.79 -11.62 14.63
CA TYR A 212 -10.53 -11.08 13.51
C TYR A 212 -10.08 -11.74 12.21
N ASN A 213 -11.02 -12.04 11.32
CA ASN A 213 -10.71 -12.55 9.98
C ASN A 213 -10.80 -11.45 8.89
N VAL A 214 -11.42 -10.31 9.18
CA VAL A 214 -11.47 -9.17 8.27
C VAL A 214 -11.00 -7.90 8.96
N LEU A 215 -10.14 -7.14 8.29
CA LEU A 215 -9.68 -5.84 8.74
C LEU A 215 -10.05 -4.76 7.71
N CYS A 216 -11.00 -3.91 8.07
CA CYS A 216 -11.37 -2.74 7.29
C CYS A 216 -10.44 -1.57 7.61
N ASN A 217 -10.05 -0.81 6.60
CA ASN A 217 -9.27 0.39 6.81
C ASN A 217 -9.51 1.46 5.73
N SER A 218 -9.29 2.71 6.13
CA SER A 218 -9.29 3.87 5.25
C SER A 218 -7.87 4.38 5.11
N MET A 219 -7.13 3.91 4.08
CA MET A 219 -5.77 4.33 3.68
C MET A 219 -4.64 4.07 4.68
N LEU A 220 -4.93 3.63 5.91
CA LEU A 220 -3.93 3.51 6.96
C LEU A 220 -2.91 2.40 6.68
N LEU A 221 -3.37 1.29 6.09
CA LEU A 221 -2.58 0.08 5.91
C LEU A 221 -1.87 0.00 4.55
N THR A 222 -1.92 1.04 3.75
CA THR A 222 -1.23 1.09 2.45
C THR A 222 0.28 1.09 2.61
N GLU A 223 0.81 1.67 3.71
CA GLU A 223 2.24 1.75 3.98
C GLU A 223 2.58 1.27 5.40
N GLY A 224 3.79 0.75 5.58
CA GLY A 224 4.38 0.47 6.90
C GLY A 224 3.78 -0.68 7.71
N TRP A 225 2.65 -1.27 7.32
CA TRP A 225 2.04 -2.43 7.98
C TRP A 225 2.42 -3.74 7.29
N ASP A 226 2.53 -4.80 8.07
CA ASP A 226 3.01 -6.10 7.62
C ASP A 226 2.27 -7.23 8.34
N CYS A 227 1.49 -8.01 7.60
CA CYS A 227 0.82 -9.22 8.06
C CYS A 227 0.87 -10.27 6.94
N PRO A 228 1.91 -11.12 6.88
CA PRO A 228 2.10 -12.10 5.80
C PRO A 228 0.96 -13.11 5.66
N SER A 229 0.23 -13.37 6.73
CA SER A 229 -0.92 -14.29 6.75
C SER A 229 -2.16 -13.77 6.00
N VAL A 230 -2.20 -12.50 5.58
CA VAL A 230 -3.28 -11.98 4.73
C VAL A 230 -3.28 -12.70 3.39
N ASP A 231 -4.37 -13.38 3.06
CA ASP A 231 -4.56 -14.17 1.84
C ASP A 231 -5.74 -13.71 0.98
N CYS A 232 -6.43 -12.62 1.40
CA CYS A 232 -7.42 -11.94 0.59
C CYS A 232 -7.29 -10.41 0.72
N VAL A 233 -7.39 -9.72 -0.42
CA VAL A 233 -7.45 -8.25 -0.48
C VAL A 233 -8.68 -7.83 -1.25
N VAL A 234 -9.46 -6.93 -0.67
CA VAL A 234 -10.66 -6.35 -1.27
C VAL A 234 -10.43 -4.86 -1.45
N VAL A 235 -10.47 -4.39 -2.69
CA VAL A 235 -10.28 -2.98 -3.02
C VAL A 235 -11.62 -2.33 -3.29
N LEU A 236 -12.17 -1.65 -2.29
CA LEU A 236 -13.40 -0.84 -2.38
C LEU A 236 -13.11 0.65 -2.52
N ARG A 237 -11.87 0.98 -2.82
CA ARG A 237 -11.43 2.31 -3.19
C ARG A 237 -10.91 2.28 -4.63
N PRO A 238 -11.77 2.52 -5.63
CA PRO A 238 -11.33 2.72 -7.00
C PRO A 238 -10.28 3.83 -7.07
N THR A 239 -9.25 3.61 -7.85
CA THR A 239 -8.17 4.60 -8.03
C THR A 239 -7.60 4.53 -9.45
N LYS A 240 -7.16 5.67 -9.97
CA LYS A 240 -6.37 5.78 -11.20
C LYS A 240 -4.87 5.70 -10.92
N VAL A 241 -4.48 5.78 -9.66
CA VAL A 241 -3.08 5.79 -9.22
C VAL A 241 -2.57 4.36 -9.09
N ARG A 242 -1.78 3.90 -10.05
CA ARG A 242 -1.24 2.53 -10.09
C ARG A 242 -0.39 2.19 -8.86
N SER A 243 0.43 3.12 -8.38
CA SER A 243 1.25 2.91 -7.18
C SER A 243 0.39 2.59 -5.97
N LEU A 244 -0.68 3.34 -5.75
CA LEU A 244 -1.62 3.11 -4.67
C LEU A 244 -2.31 1.75 -4.78
N TYR A 245 -2.78 1.38 -5.97
CA TYR A 245 -3.38 0.07 -6.21
C TYR A 245 -2.39 -1.07 -5.92
N SER A 246 -1.15 -0.94 -6.42
CA SER A 246 -0.09 -1.93 -6.18
C SER A 246 0.29 -2.04 -4.70
N GLN A 247 0.31 -0.94 -3.95
CA GLN A 247 0.54 -0.96 -2.50
C GLN A 247 -0.58 -1.69 -1.76
N MET A 248 -1.85 -1.45 -2.11
CA MET A 248 -2.99 -2.13 -1.50
C MET A 248 -2.93 -3.65 -1.74
N VAL A 249 -2.75 -4.08 -2.98
CA VAL A 249 -2.66 -5.52 -3.32
C VAL A 249 -1.39 -6.14 -2.76
N GLY A 250 -0.29 -5.41 -2.76
CA GLY A 250 1.01 -5.83 -2.21
C GLY A 250 0.97 -6.27 -0.74
N ARG A 251 -0.02 -5.80 0.05
CA ARG A 251 -0.18 -6.25 1.44
C ARG A 251 -0.43 -7.75 1.55
N GLY A 252 -1.05 -8.36 0.55
CA GLY A 252 -1.36 -9.79 0.55
C GLY A 252 -0.40 -10.66 -0.26
N THR A 253 0.62 -10.11 -0.92
CA THR A 253 1.50 -10.92 -1.79
C THR A 253 2.57 -11.72 -1.06
N ARG A 254 2.83 -11.43 0.21
CA ARG A 254 3.89 -12.12 0.97
C ARG A 254 3.57 -13.57 1.22
N LEU A 255 4.61 -14.39 1.25
CA LEU A 255 4.50 -15.80 1.64
C LEU A 255 4.23 -15.92 3.14
N SER A 256 3.44 -16.91 3.52
CA SER A 256 3.18 -17.27 4.91
C SER A 256 3.10 -18.80 5.06
N PRO A 257 4.23 -19.50 4.98
CA PRO A 257 4.24 -20.97 5.08
C PRO A 257 3.62 -21.49 6.38
N ALA A 258 3.81 -20.76 7.48
CA ALA A 258 3.28 -21.13 8.79
C ALA A 258 1.74 -21.18 8.85
N THR A 259 1.04 -20.46 7.94
CA THR A 259 -0.43 -20.45 7.87
C THR A 259 -0.98 -21.31 6.73
N GLY A 260 -0.11 -21.98 5.96
CA GLY A 260 -0.52 -22.76 4.79
C GLY A 260 -0.99 -21.92 3.60
N LYS A 261 -0.70 -20.62 3.60
CA LYS A 261 -1.08 -19.73 2.52
C LYS A 261 -0.40 -20.12 1.20
N THR A 262 -1.20 -20.35 0.16
CA THR A 262 -0.73 -20.76 -1.18
C THR A 262 -0.84 -19.64 -2.21
N ASP A 263 -1.80 -18.74 -2.03
CA ASP A 263 -2.12 -17.66 -2.97
C ASP A 263 -2.66 -16.42 -2.25
N LEU A 264 -2.82 -15.36 -3.01
CA LEU A 264 -3.58 -14.17 -2.65
C LEU A 264 -4.81 -14.08 -3.54
N LEU A 265 -5.99 -14.06 -2.95
CA LEU A 265 -7.22 -13.69 -3.64
C LEU A 265 -7.40 -12.17 -3.64
N VAL A 266 -7.57 -11.58 -4.82
CA VAL A 266 -7.97 -10.18 -4.98
C VAL A 266 -9.41 -10.15 -5.45
N LEU A 267 -10.32 -9.64 -4.63
CA LEU A 267 -11.69 -9.37 -5.05
C LEU A 267 -11.77 -7.97 -5.65
N ASP A 268 -12.05 -7.93 -6.94
CA ASP A 268 -12.24 -6.71 -7.71
C ASP A 268 -13.72 -6.56 -8.04
N PHE A 269 -14.38 -5.65 -7.37
CA PHE A 269 -15.74 -5.27 -7.68
C PHE A 269 -15.72 -4.33 -8.87
N LEU A 270 -16.07 -4.84 -10.08
CA LEU A 270 -16.16 -4.04 -11.30
C LEU A 270 -17.10 -2.86 -11.07
N TRP A 271 -16.48 -1.76 -10.80
CA TRP A 271 -17.09 -0.45 -10.76
C TRP A 271 -17.43 -0.12 -12.23
N MET A 272 -18.69 -0.22 -12.68
CA MET A 272 -19.23 0.03 -14.02
C MET A 272 -18.40 1.01 -14.86
N THR A 273 -17.28 0.56 -15.45
CA THR A 273 -16.20 1.46 -15.82
C THR A 273 -15.58 1.15 -17.16
N GLU A 274 -16.39 0.78 -18.14
CA GLU A 274 -15.98 0.96 -19.53
C GLU A 274 -15.61 2.43 -19.85
N ARG A 275 -16.03 3.36 -19.00
CA ARG A 275 -15.80 4.81 -19.14
C ARG A 275 -14.70 5.39 -18.23
N HIS A 276 -14.14 4.61 -17.33
CA HIS A 276 -13.16 5.11 -16.34
C HIS A 276 -11.84 4.33 -16.43
N ASP A 277 -10.74 5.06 -16.54
CA ASP A 277 -9.38 4.49 -16.59
C ASP A 277 -8.92 4.10 -15.17
N LEU A 278 -9.53 3.03 -14.63
CA LEU A 278 -9.25 2.51 -13.29
C LEU A 278 -8.15 1.46 -13.29
N CYS A 279 -7.38 1.44 -12.21
CA CYS A 279 -6.46 0.35 -11.95
C CYS A 279 -7.22 -0.93 -11.60
N ARG A 280 -6.83 -2.04 -12.21
CA ARG A 280 -7.40 -3.39 -12.05
C ARG A 280 -6.30 -4.41 -11.79
N PRO A 281 -6.62 -5.64 -11.36
CA PRO A 281 -5.60 -6.69 -11.12
C PRO A 281 -4.63 -6.87 -12.28
N ALA A 282 -5.09 -6.79 -13.52
CA ALA A 282 -4.23 -6.90 -14.71
C ALA A 282 -3.14 -5.82 -14.79
N HIS A 283 -3.36 -4.63 -14.22
CA HIS A 283 -2.37 -3.55 -14.21
C HIS A 283 -1.15 -3.86 -13.33
N ILE A 284 -1.28 -4.79 -12.39
CA ILE A 284 -0.17 -5.20 -11.51
C ILE A 284 0.88 -5.98 -12.30
N VAL A 285 0.43 -6.82 -13.25
CA VAL A 285 1.30 -7.75 -13.98
C VAL A 285 1.56 -7.35 -15.44
N ALA A 286 0.72 -6.50 -16.02
CA ALA A 286 0.87 -6.08 -17.42
C ALA A 286 2.05 -5.11 -17.62
N LYS A 287 2.73 -5.27 -18.75
CA LYS A 287 3.85 -4.41 -19.14
C LYS A 287 3.42 -3.05 -19.69
N SER A 288 2.15 -2.91 -20.09
CA SER A 288 1.58 -1.66 -20.61
C SER A 288 0.09 -1.55 -20.26
N PRO A 289 -0.49 -0.34 -20.26
CA PRO A 289 -1.91 -0.13 -20.07
C PRO A 289 -2.78 -0.89 -21.09
N GLU A 290 -2.36 -0.92 -22.36
CA GLU A 290 -3.05 -1.65 -23.43
C GLU A 290 -3.03 -3.17 -23.20
N GLY A 291 -1.91 -3.69 -22.67
CA GLY A 291 -1.76 -5.08 -22.26
C GLY A 291 -2.72 -5.42 -21.11
N ALA A 292 -2.81 -4.54 -20.11
CA ALA A 292 -3.76 -4.70 -18.99
C ALA A 292 -5.22 -4.69 -19.46
N GLY A 293 -5.58 -3.80 -20.38
CA GLY A 293 -6.90 -3.74 -21.00
C GLY A 293 -7.28 -5.05 -21.68
N ARG A 294 -6.40 -5.60 -22.50
CA ARG A 294 -6.61 -6.91 -23.19
C ARG A 294 -6.76 -8.06 -22.18
N MET A 295 -5.92 -8.12 -21.15
CA MET A 295 -6.03 -9.14 -20.09
C MET A 295 -7.37 -9.06 -19.36
N THR A 296 -7.86 -7.85 -19.09
CA THR A 296 -9.15 -7.64 -18.44
C THR A 296 -10.30 -8.09 -19.34
N GLN A 297 -10.28 -7.78 -20.64
CA GLN A 297 -11.29 -8.23 -21.58
C GLN A 297 -11.36 -9.76 -21.69
N ILE A 298 -10.21 -10.44 -21.76
CA ILE A 298 -10.17 -11.91 -21.80
C ILE A 298 -10.82 -12.50 -20.54
N ALA A 299 -10.52 -11.94 -19.37
CA ALA A 299 -11.09 -12.41 -18.12
C ALA A 299 -12.62 -12.14 -17.98
N GLN A 300 -13.16 -11.18 -18.74
CA GLN A 300 -14.60 -10.88 -18.77
C GLN A 300 -15.40 -11.79 -19.73
N THR A 301 -14.72 -12.37 -20.71
CA THR A 301 -15.33 -13.22 -21.76
C THR A 301 -15.16 -14.71 -21.50
N ALA A 302 -14.38 -15.10 -20.49
CA ALA A 302 -14.17 -16.47 -20.02
C ALA A 302 -15.05 -16.79 -18.83
#